data_67d0b9ff41b8c94522b75d9c2cfbd5c6
#
_entry.id   67d0b9ff41b8c94522b75d9c2cfbd5c6
#
_cell.length_a   1.000
_cell.length_b   1.000
_cell.length_c   1.000
_cell.angle_alpha   90.00
_cell.angle_beta   90.00
_cell.angle_gamma   90.00
#
_symmetry.space_group_name_H-M   'P 1'
#
loop_
_entity.id
_entity.type
_entity.pdbx_description
1 polymer ?
#
loop_
_entity_poly.entity_id
_entity_poly.type
_entity_poly.pdbx_seq_one_letter_code
_entity_poly.pdbx_strand_id
1 'polypeptide(L)' 'MDEGFILSNKYRRVIFDGLASGETNIDRIAKKHRIIPHVAHKIAEEFINGGVLEKKENKYVLTEEGKKLSAKISE' A
#
# COMPACT_ATOMS: atom_id res chain seq x y z
N MET A 1 6.58 -1.98 10.69
CA MET A 1 5.45 -2.72 10.10
C MET A 1 5.95 -4.06 9.57
N ASP A 2 5.20 -5.10 9.78
CA ASP A 2 5.58 -6.43 9.30
C ASP A 2 4.56 -6.99 8.31
N GLU A 3 4.90 -8.15 7.72
CA GLU A 3 4.04 -8.78 6.73
C GLU A 3 2.68 -9.19 7.29
N GLY A 4 2.63 -9.56 8.57
CA GLY A 4 1.38 -9.96 9.20
C GLY A 4 0.34 -8.84 9.20
N PHE A 5 0.79 -7.61 9.42
CA PHE A 5 -0.11 -6.46 9.40
C PHE A 5 -0.78 -6.30 8.03
N ILE A 6 -0.02 -6.50 6.98
CA ILE A 6 -0.53 -6.38 5.61
C ILE A 6 -1.40 -7.58 5.24
N LEU A 7 -0.94 -8.79 5.53
CA LEU A 7 -1.63 -10.00 5.12
C LEU A 7 -2.91 -10.28 5.91
N SER A 8 -3.04 -9.73 7.10
CA SER A 8 -4.21 -9.96 7.96
C SER A 8 -5.47 -9.22 7.50
N ASN A 9 -5.35 -8.32 6.54
CA ASN A 9 -6.48 -7.53 6.05
C ASN A 9 -6.49 -7.53 4.52
N LYS A 10 -7.60 -7.96 3.95
CA LYS A 10 -7.77 -8.06 2.50
C LYS A 10 -7.48 -6.73 1.78
N TYR A 11 -7.98 -5.63 2.31
CA TYR A 11 -7.82 -4.33 1.66
C TYR A 11 -6.38 -3.82 1.76
N ARG A 12 -5.73 -4.02 2.89
CA ARG A 12 -4.31 -3.68 3.03
C ARG A 12 -3.48 -4.44 2.01
N ARG A 13 -3.76 -5.73 1.86
CA ARG A 13 -3.05 -6.58 0.92
C ARG A 13 -3.23 -6.12 -0.51
N VAL A 14 -4.45 -5.83 -0.91
CA VAL A 14 -4.76 -5.37 -2.27
C VAL A 14 -4.06 -4.04 -2.58
N ILE A 15 -4.12 -3.09 -1.64
CA ILE A 15 -3.50 -1.79 -1.85
C ILE A 15 -1.98 -1.91 -1.89
N PHE A 16 -1.41 -2.70 -0.98
CA PHE A 16 0.03 -2.91 -0.96
C PHE A 16 0.52 -3.55 -2.26
N ASP A 17 -0.20 -4.57 -2.75
CA ASP A 17 0.15 -5.23 -4.02
C ASP A 17 0.08 -4.25 -5.19
N GLY A 18 -0.92 -3.40 -5.22
CA GLY A 18 -1.04 -2.38 -6.26
C GLY A 18 0.13 -1.42 -6.27
N LEU A 19 0.54 -0.98 -5.08
CA LEU A 19 1.69 -0.09 -4.95
C LEU A 19 2.99 -0.80 -5.34
N ALA A 20 3.13 -2.05 -4.94
CA ALA A 20 4.31 -2.85 -5.26
C ALA A 20 4.43 -3.10 -6.77
N SER A 21 3.31 -3.16 -7.47
CA SER A 21 3.32 -3.35 -8.92
C SER A 21 3.61 -2.07 -9.71
N GLY A 22 3.76 -0.95 -9.01
CA GLY A 22 4.13 0.32 -9.63
C GLY A 22 3.03 1.37 -9.72
N GLU A 23 1.82 1.06 -9.26
CA GLU A 23 0.75 2.06 -9.25
C GLU A 23 1.06 3.11 -8.19
N THR A 24 0.91 4.38 -8.54
CA THR A 24 1.22 5.49 -7.64
C THR A 24 -0.03 6.27 -7.21
N ASN A 25 -1.18 5.89 -7.73
CA ASN A 25 -2.44 6.59 -7.45
C ASN A 25 -3.36 5.69 -6.63
N ILE A 26 -3.58 6.08 -5.37
CA ILE A 26 -4.42 5.31 -4.44
C ILE A 26 -5.87 5.23 -4.92
N ASP A 27 -6.39 6.31 -5.48
CA ASP A 27 -7.78 6.31 -5.96
C ASP A 27 -7.97 5.35 -7.13
N ARG A 28 -6.94 5.19 -7.96
CA ARG A 28 -6.99 4.25 -9.08
C ARG A 28 -7.03 2.82 -8.58
N ILE A 29 -6.24 2.49 -7.57
CA ILE A 29 -6.27 1.17 -6.95
C ILE A 29 -7.64 0.91 -6.33
N ALA A 30 -8.14 1.90 -5.59
CA ALA A 30 -9.45 1.78 -4.94
C ALA A 30 -10.55 1.52 -5.96
N LYS A 31 -10.56 2.26 -7.05
CA LYS A 31 -11.57 2.11 -8.10
C LYS A 31 -11.50 0.74 -8.75
N LYS A 32 -10.31 0.28 -9.06
CA LYS A 32 -10.09 -1.02 -9.70
C LYS A 32 -10.61 -2.17 -8.85
N HIS A 33 -10.42 -2.09 -7.54
CA HIS A 33 -10.79 -3.16 -6.61
C HIS A 33 -12.08 -2.88 -5.84
N ARG A 34 -12.80 -1.84 -6.21
CA ARG A 34 -14.06 -1.44 -5.57
C ARG A 34 -13.93 -1.23 -4.08
N ILE A 35 -12.85 -0.58 -3.70
CA ILE A 35 -12.62 -0.19 -2.31
C ILE A 35 -13.11 1.24 -2.14
N ILE A 36 -13.80 1.50 -1.04
CA ILE A 36 -14.25 2.85 -0.73
C ILE A 36 -13.02 3.76 -0.62
N PRO A 37 -12.97 4.90 -1.34
CA PRO A 37 -11.79 5.77 -1.34
C PRO A 37 -11.31 6.17 0.05
N HIS A 38 -12.22 6.48 0.95
CA HIS A 38 -11.87 6.83 2.32
C HIS A 38 -11.08 5.71 3.01
N VAL A 39 -11.49 4.46 2.81
CA VAL A 39 -10.81 3.30 3.38
C VAL A 39 -9.42 3.15 2.77
N ALA A 40 -9.33 3.32 1.44
CA ALA A 40 -8.05 3.22 0.75
C ALA A 40 -7.05 4.26 1.24
N HIS A 41 -7.50 5.51 1.40
CA HIS A 41 -6.64 6.58 1.89
C HIS A 41 -6.22 6.38 3.34
N LYS A 42 -7.10 5.83 4.16
CA LYS A 42 -6.76 5.52 5.53
C LYS A 42 -5.68 4.44 5.60
N ILE A 43 -5.78 3.43 4.75
CA ILE A 43 -4.77 2.38 4.66
C ILE A 43 -3.44 2.96 4.19
N ALA A 44 -3.46 3.86 3.19
CA ALA A 44 -2.25 4.52 2.73
C ALA A 44 -1.57 5.28 3.88
N GLU A 45 -2.35 5.97 4.72
CA GLU A 45 -1.80 6.65 5.89
C GLU A 45 -1.17 5.68 6.88
N GLU A 46 -1.80 4.53 7.09
CA GLU A 46 -1.23 3.49 7.96
C GLU A 46 0.14 3.06 7.42
N PHE A 47 0.26 2.89 6.13
CA PHE A 47 1.52 2.50 5.49
C PHE A 47 2.58 3.60 5.60
N ILE A 48 2.18 4.85 5.46
CA ILE A 48 3.09 5.99 5.62
C ILE A 48 3.61 6.02 7.06
N ASN A 49 2.70 5.89 8.04
CA ASN A 49 3.06 5.89 9.45
C ASN A 49 3.94 4.69 9.81
N GLY A 50 3.77 3.58 9.11
CA GLY A 50 4.58 2.39 9.31
C GLY A 50 5.92 2.42 8.59
N GLY A 51 6.20 3.47 7.84
CA GLY A 51 7.49 3.64 7.19
C GLY A 51 7.67 2.85 5.88
N VAL A 52 6.61 2.25 5.35
CA VAL A 52 6.71 1.45 4.12
C VAL A 52 6.24 2.20 2.88
N LEU A 53 5.59 3.34 3.06
CA LEU A 53 5.08 4.15 1.96
C LEU A 53 5.42 5.61 2.19
N GLU A 54 5.68 6.35 1.12
CA GLU A 54 5.84 7.80 1.21
C GLU A 54 5.04 8.46 0.09
N LYS A 55 4.64 9.71 0.34
CA LYS A 55 3.94 10.50 -0.64
C LYS A 55 4.88 11.58 -1.13
N LYS A 56 5.18 11.57 -2.44
CA LYS A 56 6.00 12.59 -3.08
C LYS A 56 5.13 13.34 -4.08
N GLU A 57 4.92 14.61 -3.82
CA GLU A 57 3.98 15.42 -4.59
C GLU A 57 2.60 14.76 -4.51
N ASN A 58 2.05 14.28 -5.60
CA ASN A 58 0.75 13.61 -5.59
C ASN A 58 0.87 12.10 -5.85
N LYS A 59 2.07 11.55 -5.70
CA LYS A 59 2.32 10.13 -5.97
C LYS A 59 2.70 9.38 -4.72
N TYR A 60 2.16 8.17 -4.58
CA TYR A 60 2.50 7.27 -3.48
C TYR A 60 3.50 6.25 -3.97
N VAL A 61 4.63 6.14 -3.30
CA VAL A 61 5.69 5.19 -3.67
C VAL A 61 6.19 4.44 -2.45
N LEU A 62 6.57 3.18 -2.64
CA LEU A 62 7.13 2.39 -1.56
C LEU A 62 8.51 2.92 -1.18
N THR A 63 8.78 2.95 0.12
CA THR A 63 10.10 3.25 0.64
C THR A 63 10.99 2.03 0.47
N GLU A 64 12.28 2.13 0.80
CA GLU A 64 13.16 0.97 0.81
C GLU A 64 12.62 -0.14 1.71
N GLU A 65 12.09 0.25 2.89
CA GLU A 65 11.48 -0.72 3.78
C GLU A 65 10.24 -1.37 3.15
N GLY A 66 9.45 -0.59 2.43
CA GLY A 66 8.29 -1.11 1.72
C GLY A 66 8.67 -2.09 0.63
N LYS A 67 9.76 -1.80 -0.10
CA LYS A 67 10.26 -2.70 -1.15
C LYS A 67 10.76 -4.01 -0.57
N LYS A 68 11.46 -3.96 0.55
CA LYS A 68 11.93 -5.16 1.25
C LYS A 68 10.76 -6.01 1.71
N LEU A 69 9.75 -5.36 2.27
CA LEU A 69 8.56 -6.06 2.74
C LEU A 69 7.80 -6.70 1.57
N SER A 70 7.70 -6.00 0.45
CA SER A 70 7.08 -6.53 -0.75
C SER A 70 7.79 -7.81 -1.24
N ALA A 71 9.12 -7.78 -1.28
CA ALA A 71 9.90 -8.95 -1.67
C ALA A 71 9.66 -10.13 -0.73
N LYS A 72 9.57 -9.86 0.55
CA LYS A 72 9.34 -10.88 1.56
C LYS A 72 7.95 -11.51 1.42
N ILE A 73 6.94 -10.70 1.15
CA ILE A 73 5.57 -11.18 0.97
C ILE A 73 5.45 -12.01 -0.31
N SER A 74 6.22 -11.68 -1.34
CA SER A 74 6.16 -12.37 -2.63
C SER A 74 6.87 -13.73 -2.63
N GLU A 75 7.63 -14.03 -1.60
CA GLU A 75 8.32 -15.31 -1.50
C GLU A 75 7.34 -16.51 -1.22
#